data_68cb1dbf7e361dc89710b431372190c1
#
_entry.id   68cb1dbf7e361dc89710b431372190c1
#
_cell.length_a   1.000
_cell.length_b   1.000
_cell.length_c   1.000
_cell.angle_alpha   90.00
_cell.angle_beta   90.00
_cell.angle_gamma   90.00
#
_symmetry.space_group_name_H-M   'P 1'
#
loop_
_entity.id
_entity.type
_entity.pdbx_description
1 polymer ?
#
loop_
_entity_poly.entity_id
_entity_poly.type
_entity_poly.pdbx_seq_one_letter_code
_entity_poly.pdbx_strand_id
1 'polypeptide(L)'
;MSKGKLIAYWIITVLLAANYAFAGVMYIGRGPDVQMGAKALGYPVYFFVILGVWKLLGAAAILLPRMPVVKEWAYAGMFINLTAATASSAVMGMPMQHIISPMVMLLFVILSWALRPASRRFSGPLI
;
A
#
# COMPACT_ATOMS: atom_id res chain seq x y z
N MET A 1 -18.26 -17.24 3.04
CA MET A 1 -17.21 -17.05 2.02
C MET A 1 -16.61 -18.39 1.66
N SER A 2 -16.31 -18.63 0.40
CA SER A 2 -15.70 -19.88 -0.01
C SER A 2 -14.27 -20.01 0.52
N LYS A 3 -13.82 -21.24 0.70
CA LYS A 3 -12.47 -21.52 1.17
C LYS A 3 -11.41 -20.99 0.20
N GLY A 4 -11.68 -21.10 -1.12
CA GLY A 4 -10.78 -20.58 -2.13
C GLY A 4 -10.62 -19.06 -2.08
N LYS A 5 -11.72 -18.34 -1.87
CA LYS A 5 -11.66 -16.87 -1.73
C LYS A 5 -10.91 -16.45 -0.48
N LEU A 6 -11.10 -17.17 0.62
CA LEU A 6 -10.40 -16.87 1.86
C LEU A 6 -8.90 -17.08 1.72
N ILE A 7 -8.49 -18.17 1.08
CA ILE A 7 -7.08 -18.44 0.80
C ILE A 7 -6.49 -17.35 -0.10
N ALA A 8 -7.20 -16.99 -1.17
CA ALA A 8 -6.76 -15.94 -2.09
C ALA A 8 -6.61 -14.60 -1.36
N TYR A 9 -7.59 -14.25 -0.52
CA TYR A 9 -7.51 -13.02 0.28
C TYR A 9 -6.24 -12.98 1.11
N TRP A 10 -5.95 -14.07 1.85
CA TRP A 10 -4.80 -14.07 2.75
C TRP A 10 -3.47 -14.07 2.01
N ILE A 11 -3.36 -14.78 0.90
CA ILE A 11 -2.14 -14.75 0.08
C ILE A 11 -1.88 -13.32 -0.42
N ILE A 12 -2.89 -12.70 -1.00
CA ILE A 12 -2.76 -11.35 -1.56
C ILE A 12 -2.48 -10.34 -0.44
N THR A 13 -3.20 -10.43 0.67
CA THR A 13 -3.06 -9.49 1.78
C THR A 13 -1.70 -9.59 2.45
N VAL A 14 -1.19 -10.81 2.66
CA VAL A 14 0.14 -11.00 3.26
C VAL A 14 1.23 -10.48 2.33
N LEU A 15 1.12 -10.74 1.03
CA LEU A 15 2.08 -10.21 0.06
C LEU A 15 2.05 -8.69 0.02
N LEU A 16 0.87 -8.10 0.03
CA LEU A 16 0.70 -6.64 0.06
C LEU A 16 1.30 -6.04 1.33
N ALA A 17 0.99 -6.62 2.49
CA ALA A 17 1.52 -6.16 3.77
C ALA A 17 3.03 -6.29 3.85
N ALA A 18 3.58 -7.40 3.36
CA ALA A 18 5.03 -7.63 3.33
C ALA A 18 5.73 -6.58 2.46
N ASN A 19 5.17 -6.29 1.29
CA ASN A 19 5.70 -5.25 0.40
C ASN A 19 5.69 -3.89 1.08
N TYR A 20 4.58 -3.52 1.70
CA TYR A 20 4.46 -2.24 2.38
C TYR A 20 5.37 -2.15 3.59
N ALA A 21 5.51 -3.22 4.37
CA ALA A 21 6.41 -3.23 5.53
C ALA A 21 7.86 -3.09 5.08
N PHE A 22 8.26 -3.82 4.05
CA PHE A 22 9.61 -3.73 3.51
C PHE A 22 9.89 -2.32 2.98
N ALA A 23 9.00 -1.79 2.17
CA ALA A 23 9.14 -0.44 1.62
C ALA A 23 9.16 0.61 2.73
N GLY A 24 8.32 0.44 3.76
CA GLY A 24 8.29 1.34 4.91
C GLY A 24 9.62 1.40 5.63
N VAL A 25 10.22 0.25 5.90
CA VAL A 25 11.54 0.19 6.55
C VAL A 25 12.59 0.85 5.68
N MET A 26 12.59 0.56 4.38
CA MET A 26 13.54 1.15 3.43
C MET A 26 13.41 2.67 3.38
N TYR A 27 12.19 3.19 3.36
CA TYR A 27 11.94 4.63 3.30
C TYR A 27 12.41 5.35 4.56
N ILE A 28 12.14 4.78 5.73
CA ILE A 28 12.58 5.34 7.01
C ILE A 28 14.11 5.33 7.11
N GLY A 29 14.75 4.28 6.57
CA GLY A 29 16.19 4.15 6.56
C GLY A 29 16.91 5.18 5.68
N ARG A 30 16.22 5.83 4.77
CA ARG A 30 16.77 6.88 3.89
C ARG A 30 18.01 6.44 3.14
N GLY A 31 18.01 5.20 2.62
CA GLY A 31 19.14 4.66 1.87
C GLY A 31 19.38 5.40 0.54
N PRO A 32 20.50 5.10 -0.14
CA PRO A 32 20.82 5.77 -1.41
C PRO A 32 19.73 5.65 -2.47
N ASP A 33 19.08 4.49 -2.57
CA ASP A 33 18.00 4.27 -3.56
C ASP A 33 16.80 5.17 -3.27
N VAL A 34 16.46 5.35 -1.99
CA VAL A 34 15.34 6.21 -1.59
C VAL A 34 15.69 7.67 -1.89
N GLN A 35 16.91 8.10 -1.60
CA GLN A 35 17.35 9.46 -1.88
C GLN A 35 17.35 9.74 -3.38
N MET A 36 17.81 8.81 -4.19
CA MET A 36 17.79 8.92 -5.65
C MET A 36 16.36 8.98 -6.18
N GLY A 37 15.49 8.13 -5.67
CA GLY A 37 14.08 8.11 -6.05
C GLY A 37 13.37 9.41 -5.70
N ALA A 38 13.61 9.93 -4.51
CA ALA A 38 13.03 11.20 -4.09
C ALA A 38 13.47 12.34 -5.00
N LYS A 39 14.76 12.40 -5.31
CA LYS A 39 15.31 13.42 -6.19
C LYS A 39 14.71 13.30 -7.60
N ALA A 40 14.62 12.10 -8.12
CA ALA A 40 14.07 11.85 -9.45
C ALA A 40 12.60 12.26 -9.56
N LEU A 41 11.83 12.09 -8.48
CA LEU A 41 10.41 12.45 -8.45
C LEU A 41 10.16 13.90 -7.99
N GLY A 42 11.19 14.61 -7.56
CA GLY A 42 11.06 15.99 -7.12
C GLY A 42 10.53 16.15 -5.70
N TYR A 43 10.66 15.12 -4.87
CA TYR A 43 10.20 15.17 -3.47
C TYR A 43 11.39 15.29 -2.52
N PRO A 44 11.21 15.97 -1.37
CA PRO A 44 12.23 15.96 -0.33
C PRO A 44 12.31 14.56 0.33
N VAL A 45 13.51 14.21 0.82
CA VAL A 45 13.74 12.88 1.42
C VAL A 45 12.84 12.66 2.65
N TYR A 46 12.63 13.71 3.47
CA TYR A 46 11.79 13.57 4.67
C TYR A 46 10.35 13.15 4.34
N PHE A 47 9.86 13.49 3.14
CA PHE A 47 8.54 13.06 2.70
C PHE A 47 8.47 11.53 2.62
N PHE A 48 9.54 10.90 2.16
CA PHE A 48 9.60 9.43 2.09
C PHE A 48 9.65 8.81 3.49
N VAL A 49 10.26 9.47 4.47
CA VAL A 49 10.23 8.99 5.86
C VAL A 49 8.79 9.00 6.38
N ILE A 50 8.05 10.06 6.11
CA ILE A 50 6.62 10.14 6.48
C ILE A 50 5.83 9.02 5.81
N LEU A 51 6.02 8.82 4.51
CA LEU A 51 5.36 7.73 3.77
C LEU A 51 5.73 6.37 4.34
N GLY A 52 7.00 6.19 4.75
CA GLY A 52 7.46 4.94 5.35
C GLY A 52 6.72 4.60 6.63
N VAL A 53 6.51 5.59 7.49
CA VAL A 53 5.75 5.41 8.74
C VAL A 53 4.31 4.99 8.39
N TRP A 54 3.67 5.69 7.46
CA TRP A 54 2.31 5.36 7.04
C TRP A 54 2.22 3.98 6.38
N LYS A 55 3.25 3.57 5.63
CA LYS A 55 3.29 2.23 5.03
C LYS A 55 3.34 1.14 6.08
N LEU A 56 4.14 1.32 7.14
CA LEU A 56 4.19 0.37 8.25
C LEU A 56 2.85 0.30 8.98
N LEU A 57 2.24 1.45 9.24
CA LEU A 57 0.95 1.50 9.90
C LEU A 57 -0.14 0.84 9.04
N GLY A 58 -0.11 1.08 7.73
CA GLY A 58 -1.03 0.45 6.80
C GLY A 58 -0.88 -1.06 6.75
N ALA A 59 0.34 -1.55 6.70
CA ALA A 59 0.62 -2.99 6.71
C ALA A 59 0.08 -3.62 8.00
N ALA A 60 0.33 -2.99 9.15
CA ALA A 60 -0.19 -3.48 10.43
C ALA A 60 -1.71 -3.47 10.44
N ALA A 61 -2.33 -2.41 9.94
CA ALA A 61 -3.78 -2.25 9.96
C ALA A 61 -4.50 -3.35 9.17
N ILE A 62 -3.97 -3.74 8.00
CA ILE A 62 -4.64 -4.77 7.19
C ILE A 62 -4.40 -6.18 7.71
N LEU A 63 -3.37 -6.40 8.53
CA LEU A 63 -3.08 -7.71 9.12
C LEU A 63 -3.79 -7.93 10.45
N LEU A 64 -3.93 -6.90 11.28
CA LEU A 64 -4.49 -7.03 12.61
C LEU A 64 -5.98 -7.40 12.54
N PRO A 65 -6.46 -8.22 13.50
CA PRO A 65 -7.87 -8.55 13.57
C PRO A 65 -8.69 -7.35 14.05
N ARG A 66 -9.97 -7.34 13.71
CA ARG A 66 -10.89 -6.26 14.11
C ARG A 66 -10.51 -4.92 13.46
N MET A 67 -11.00 -3.82 13.95
CA MET A 67 -10.74 -2.47 13.45
C MET A 67 -11.15 -2.28 11.97
N PRO A 68 -12.41 -2.58 11.60
CA PRO A 68 -12.80 -2.50 10.19
C PRO A 68 -12.71 -1.08 9.62
N VAL A 69 -12.98 -0.05 10.41
CA VAL A 69 -12.88 1.34 9.94
C VAL A 69 -11.44 1.70 9.62
N VAL A 70 -10.49 1.32 10.51
CA VAL A 70 -9.08 1.58 10.30
C VAL A 70 -8.58 0.85 9.06
N LYS A 71 -9.06 -0.37 8.80
CA LYS A 71 -8.73 -1.12 7.59
C LYS A 71 -9.22 -0.42 6.34
N GLU A 72 -10.43 0.14 6.37
CA GLU A 72 -10.94 0.89 5.22
C GLU A 72 -10.06 2.11 4.93
N TRP A 73 -9.63 2.82 5.97
CA TRP A 73 -8.71 3.93 5.81
C TRP A 73 -7.36 3.48 5.26
N ALA A 74 -6.86 2.33 5.73
CA ALA A 74 -5.59 1.79 5.23
C ALA A 74 -5.68 1.46 3.74
N TYR A 75 -6.74 0.78 3.31
CA TYR A 75 -6.94 0.49 1.90
C TYR A 75 -7.08 1.76 1.06
N ALA A 76 -7.83 2.74 1.55
CA ALA A 76 -7.97 4.02 0.85
C ALA A 76 -6.63 4.74 0.73
N GLY A 77 -5.85 4.76 1.80
CA GLY A 77 -4.52 5.37 1.80
C GLY A 77 -3.57 4.68 0.84
N MET A 78 -3.58 3.36 0.80
CA MET A 78 -2.79 2.58 -0.15
C MET A 78 -3.20 2.88 -1.59
N PHE A 79 -4.50 2.96 -1.86
CA PHE A 79 -5.02 3.31 -3.18
C PHE A 79 -4.51 4.68 -3.61
N ILE A 80 -4.64 5.68 -2.75
CA ILE A 80 -4.17 7.04 -3.03
C ILE A 80 -2.66 7.06 -3.23
N ASN A 81 -1.90 6.39 -2.36
CA ASN A 81 -0.45 6.33 -2.45
C ASN A 81 0.02 5.73 -3.78
N LEU A 82 -0.58 4.62 -4.19
CA LEU A 82 -0.15 3.92 -5.40
C LEU A 82 -0.58 4.64 -6.67
N THR A 83 -1.76 5.25 -6.69
CA THR A 83 -2.16 6.07 -7.83
C THR A 83 -1.28 7.31 -7.96
N ALA A 84 -0.94 7.95 -6.84
CA ALA A 84 -0.03 9.09 -6.83
C ALA A 84 1.38 8.69 -7.28
N ALA A 85 1.87 7.52 -6.84
CA ALA A 85 3.17 7.00 -7.25
C ALA A 85 3.22 6.75 -8.76
N THR A 86 2.18 6.14 -9.31
CA THR A 86 2.07 5.89 -10.75
C THR A 86 2.06 7.20 -11.52
N ALA A 87 1.23 8.14 -11.09
CA ALA A 87 1.10 9.44 -11.76
C ALA A 87 2.41 10.23 -11.69
N SER A 88 3.05 10.27 -10.52
CA SER A 88 4.32 10.97 -10.35
C SER A 88 5.41 10.39 -11.24
N SER A 89 5.49 9.07 -11.32
CA SER A 89 6.48 8.39 -12.16
C SER A 89 6.24 8.70 -13.64
N ALA A 90 4.98 8.71 -14.07
CA ALA A 90 4.63 9.02 -15.45
C ALA A 90 4.94 10.47 -15.79
N VAL A 91 4.59 11.40 -14.92
CA VAL A 91 4.84 12.84 -15.11
C VAL A 91 6.33 13.14 -15.21
N MET A 92 7.14 12.47 -14.37
CA MET A 92 8.58 12.70 -14.35
C MET A 92 9.36 11.87 -15.36
N GLY A 93 8.64 11.12 -16.23
CA GLY A 93 9.28 10.35 -17.28
C GLY A 93 10.15 9.18 -16.79
N MET A 94 9.75 8.57 -15.68
CA MET A 94 10.48 7.44 -15.10
C MET A 94 10.40 6.21 -16.03
N PRO A 95 11.36 5.27 -15.91
CA PRO A 95 11.29 4.03 -16.67
C PRO A 95 9.97 3.28 -16.43
N MET A 96 9.56 2.51 -17.44
CA MET A 96 8.25 1.83 -17.41
C MET A 96 8.07 0.96 -16.18
N GLN A 97 9.13 0.33 -15.66
CA GLN A 97 9.02 -0.50 -14.46
C GLN A 97 8.55 0.30 -13.23
N HIS A 98 8.90 1.59 -13.14
CA HIS A 98 8.48 2.46 -12.03
C HIS A 98 7.03 2.90 -12.16
N ILE A 99 6.45 2.76 -13.34
CA ILE A 99 5.03 3.03 -13.57
C ILE A 99 4.22 1.75 -13.35
N ILE A 100 4.70 0.62 -13.85
CA ILE A 100 4.00 -0.66 -13.78
C ILE A 100 3.99 -1.23 -12.35
N SER A 101 5.10 -1.13 -11.61
CA SER A 101 5.19 -1.69 -10.26
C SER A 101 4.08 -1.20 -9.32
N PRO A 102 3.84 0.12 -9.18
CA PRO A 102 2.74 0.56 -8.33
C PRO A 102 1.37 0.17 -8.88
N MET A 103 1.21 0.03 -10.20
CA MET A 103 -0.04 -0.45 -10.79
C MET A 103 -0.33 -1.89 -10.40
N VAL A 104 0.69 -2.75 -10.38
CA VAL A 104 0.55 -4.14 -9.94
C VAL A 104 0.17 -4.19 -8.46
N MET A 105 0.83 -3.39 -7.63
CA MET A 105 0.48 -3.31 -6.22
C MET A 105 -0.91 -2.75 -6.00
N LEU A 106 -1.35 -1.81 -6.83
CA LEU A 106 -2.71 -1.28 -6.79
C LEU A 106 -3.73 -2.38 -7.04
N LEU A 107 -3.45 -3.28 -7.99
CA LEU A 107 -4.30 -4.44 -8.23
C LEU A 107 -4.37 -5.31 -6.98
N PHE A 108 -3.26 -5.52 -6.28
CA PHE A 108 -3.24 -6.27 -5.01
C PHE A 108 -4.11 -5.59 -3.96
N VAL A 109 -4.06 -4.26 -3.86
CA VAL A 109 -4.90 -3.50 -2.93
C VAL A 109 -6.39 -3.71 -3.23
N ILE A 110 -6.76 -3.58 -4.50
CA ILE A 110 -8.16 -3.75 -4.93
C ILE A 110 -8.64 -5.17 -4.66
N LEU A 111 -7.83 -6.18 -4.99
CA LEU A 111 -8.20 -7.58 -4.79
C LEU A 111 -8.28 -7.93 -3.30
N SER A 112 -7.35 -7.47 -2.49
CA SER A 112 -7.40 -7.70 -1.04
C SER A 112 -8.65 -7.08 -0.44
N TRP A 113 -8.97 -5.85 -0.84
CA TRP A 113 -10.18 -5.17 -0.38
C TRP A 113 -11.45 -5.89 -0.83
N ALA A 114 -11.52 -6.26 -2.10
CA ALA A 114 -12.69 -6.90 -2.67
C ALA A 114 -12.95 -8.30 -2.09
N LEU A 115 -11.88 -9.03 -1.78
CA LEU A 115 -11.97 -10.40 -1.28
C LEU A 115 -12.03 -10.49 0.24
N ARG A 116 -11.98 -9.37 0.96
CA ARG A 116 -11.93 -9.40 2.42
C ARG A 116 -13.15 -10.12 3.01
N PRO A 117 -12.94 -11.00 4.01
CA PRO A 117 -14.05 -11.72 4.64
C PRO A 117 -14.93 -10.80 5.46
N ALA A 118 -16.15 -11.25 5.76
CA ALA A 118 -17.13 -10.46 6.50
C ALA A 118 -16.61 -9.95 7.85
N SER A 119 -15.77 -10.75 8.53
CA SER A 119 -15.17 -10.37 9.81
C SER A 119 -14.23 -9.17 9.72
N ARG A 120 -13.77 -8.84 8.51
CA ARG A 120 -12.83 -7.75 8.26
C ARG A 120 -13.47 -6.60 7.49
N ARG A 121 -14.76 -6.70 7.20
CA ARG A 121 -15.50 -5.64 6.52
C ARG A 121 -16.17 -4.72 7.53
N PHE A 122 -16.25 -3.45 7.16
CA PHE A 122 -17.10 -2.52 7.88
C PHE A 122 -18.54 -2.75 7.45
N SER A 123 -19.45 -2.91 8.41
CA SER A 123 -20.83 -3.29 8.14
C SER A 123 -21.88 -2.26 8.56
N GLY A 124 -21.45 -1.07 8.96
CA GLY A 124 -22.37 -0.02 9.36
C GLY A 124 -22.06 1.29 8.63
N PRO A 125 -22.80 2.37 8.91
CA PRO A 125 -22.48 3.66 8.35
C PRO A 125 -21.13 4.17 8.89
N LEU A 126 -20.38 4.88 8.04
CA LEU A 126 -19.09 5.42 8.43
C LEU A 126 -19.22 6.62 9.37
N ILE A 127 -20.39 7.22 9.36
CA ILE A 127 -20.67 8.40 10.17
C ILE A 127 -21.91 8.15 11.00
#